data_077aa24acd6a981976588e0953b58645
#
_entry.id   077aa24acd6a981976588e0953b58645
#
_cell.length_a   1.000
_cell.length_b   1.000
_cell.length_c   1.000
_cell.angle_alpha   90.00
_cell.angle_beta   90.00
_cell.angle_gamma   90.00
#
_symmetry.space_group_name_H-M   'P 1'
#
loop_
_entity.id
_entity.type
_entity.pdbx_description
1 polymer ?
#
loop_
_entity_poly.entity_id
_entity_poly.type
_entity_poly.pdbx_seq_one_letter_code
_entity_poly.pdbx_strand_id
1 'polypeptide(L)'
;MMDGNGRRGSVCRSGIRSLSPLPLPSSSATWIRRVLEIGVLTWSLATILVPSVAGYMPGLVFSRILVGIGEGVSPSAATDLIARLIPLQERSRAVAFVFGGLSIGSVLGLILAPPLIQNFGWESVFYIFGFLGVLWCLGFQLVKEGQSPIVGEYISGRSHGITTGSFLTSISTREKWSTSLREVGASLKDVPWKAFFRSPAVWAMIYAHFCGSWGHYTCLSWLPTYFSEELDLNLTEAAWVSVLPPMASILVTSIAAPFADNLISSGVETTTVRKICQAIAFISPAACMILSSVDLGLPPWEVVAILTSGLGLSSFALSGLYCTHQDISPEYASILLGITNTIGAVPGIVGVALTGYLLDSTHSWSISLFAPSIFFYLTGTVVWLSFASSKPQSFSKGD
;
A
#
# COMPACT_ATOMS: atom_id res chain seq x y z
N MET A 1 50.86 -57.70 -4.00
CA MET A 1 50.57 -57.87 -2.56
C MET A 1 50.02 -56.49 -2.15
N MET A 2 48.66 -56.32 -2.10
CA MET A 2 47.87 -56.14 -0.85
C MET A 2 48.28 -54.88 -0.10
N ASP A 3 47.48 -53.93 0.27
CA ASP A 3 46.06 -53.63 0.48
C ASP A 3 46.00 -52.12 0.76
N GLY A 4 45.14 -51.34 0.33
CA GLY A 4 43.73 -51.20 0.64
C GLY A 4 43.56 -50.29 1.84
N ASN A 5 43.15 -49.09 1.69
CA ASN A 5 42.02 -48.52 2.40
C ASN A 5 41.86 -47.01 2.15
N GLY A 6 40.93 -46.68 1.29
CA GLY A 6 40.47 -45.34 1.11
C GLY A 6 39.66 -44.86 2.31
N ARG A 7 40.03 -43.73 2.90
CA ARG A 7 39.16 -42.95 3.76
C ARG A 7 38.65 -41.74 2.95
N ARG A 8 37.44 -41.89 2.45
CA ARG A 8 36.67 -40.76 1.95
C ARG A 8 36.35 -39.82 3.11
N GLY A 9 36.93 -38.64 3.06
CA GLY A 9 36.58 -37.57 3.95
C GLY A 9 35.09 -37.21 3.75
N SER A 10 34.29 -37.46 4.75
CA SER A 10 32.93 -36.95 4.88
C SER A 10 32.96 -35.43 5.04
N VAL A 11 32.74 -34.72 3.95
CA VAL A 11 32.43 -33.28 3.98
C VAL A 11 31.12 -33.12 4.74
N CYS A 12 31.26 -32.56 5.94
CA CYS A 12 30.17 -32.15 6.81
C CYS A 12 29.33 -31.12 6.05
N ARG A 13 28.25 -31.56 5.40
CA ARG A 13 27.15 -30.65 4.97
C ARG A 13 26.48 -30.16 6.23
N SER A 14 26.95 -29.02 6.74
CA SER A 14 26.18 -28.22 7.69
C SER A 14 24.85 -27.85 7.06
N GLY A 15 23.78 -28.48 7.56
CA GLY A 15 22.43 -28.25 7.10
C GLY A 15 22.02 -26.83 7.36
N ILE A 16 21.94 -26.06 6.29
CA ILE A 16 21.03 -24.90 6.23
C ILE A 16 19.64 -25.52 6.28
N ARG A 17 19.06 -25.57 7.48
CA ARG A 17 17.63 -25.79 7.64
C ARG A 17 16.97 -24.58 6.94
N SER A 18 16.50 -24.80 5.72
CA SER A 18 15.50 -23.93 5.11
C SER A 18 14.36 -23.83 6.12
N LEU A 19 14.19 -22.65 6.72
CA LEU A 19 12.97 -22.29 7.40
C LEU A 19 11.87 -22.28 6.35
N SER A 20 11.29 -23.45 6.09
CA SER A 20 10.04 -23.55 5.39
C SER A 20 9.02 -22.75 6.21
N PRO A 21 8.27 -21.82 5.61
CA PRO A 21 7.21 -21.13 6.33
C PRO A 21 6.27 -22.20 6.89
N LEU A 22 6.00 -22.11 8.20
CA LEU A 22 5.05 -23.00 8.88
C LEU A 22 3.74 -22.97 8.10
N PRO A 23 3.19 -24.14 7.72
CA PRO A 23 1.90 -24.19 7.07
C PRO A 23 0.86 -23.62 8.05
N LEU A 24 0.36 -22.43 7.71
CA LEU A 24 -0.74 -21.82 8.46
C LEU A 24 -1.95 -22.76 8.42
N PRO A 25 -2.71 -22.86 9.53
CA PRO A 25 -4.01 -23.51 9.49
C PRO A 25 -4.84 -22.84 8.39
N SER A 26 -5.45 -23.62 7.53
CA SER A 26 -6.26 -23.17 6.39
C SER A 26 -7.34 -22.15 6.77
N SER A 27 -7.72 -22.09 8.04
CA SER A 27 -8.64 -21.13 8.63
C SER A 27 -8.14 -19.68 8.63
N SER A 28 -6.85 -19.41 8.86
CA SER A 28 -6.33 -18.03 8.96
C SER A 28 -6.23 -17.33 7.60
N ALA A 29 -5.76 -18.01 6.56
CA ALA A 29 -5.70 -17.45 5.20
C ALA A 29 -7.10 -17.18 4.64
N THR A 30 -8.07 -18.05 4.95
CA THR A 30 -9.47 -17.87 4.57
C THR A 30 -10.10 -16.66 5.28
N TRP A 31 -9.72 -16.41 6.53
CA TRP A 31 -10.21 -15.27 7.29
C TRP A 31 -9.69 -13.94 6.71
N ILE A 32 -8.40 -13.83 6.42
CA ILE A 32 -7.79 -12.62 5.84
C ILE A 32 -8.42 -12.27 4.49
N ARG A 33 -8.66 -13.27 3.64
CA ARG A 33 -9.35 -13.08 2.35
C ARG A 33 -10.76 -12.53 2.54
N ARG A 34 -11.52 -13.03 3.51
CA ARG A 34 -12.87 -12.53 3.85
C ARG A 34 -12.83 -11.09 4.35
N VAL A 35 -11.83 -10.73 5.15
CA VAL A 35 -11.64 -9.35 5.63
C VAL A 35 -11.41 -8.40 4.45
N LEU A 36 -10.58 -8.80 3.48
CA LEU A 36 -10.36 -8.04 2.25
C LEU A 36 -11.66 -7.86 1.46
N GLU A 37 -12.41 -8.95 1.22
CA GLU A 37 -13.69 -8.93 0.50
C GLU A 37 -14.71 -8.01 1.20
N ILE A 38 -14.85 -8.12 2.52
CA ILE A 38 -15.77 -7.30 3.31
C ILE A 38 -15.36 -5.82 3.25
N GLY A 39 -14.07 -5.51 3.34
CA GLY A 39 -13.55 -4.15 3.21
C GLY A 39 -13.94 -3.54 1.87
N VAL A 40 -13.61 -4.21 0.75
CA VAL A 40 -13.95 -3.75 -0.61
C VAL A 40 -15.46 -3.61 -0.79
N LEU A 41 -16.24 -4.56 -0.33
CA LEU A 41 -17.71 -4.51 -0.42
C LEU A 41 -18.29 -3.33 0.37
N THR A 42 -17.76 -3.09 1.58
CA THR A 42 -18.21 -1.99 2.46
C THR A 42 -18.00 -0.63 1.79
N TRP A 43 -16.79 -0.34 1.29
CA TRP A 43 -16.56 0.95 0.63
C TRP A 43 -17.33 1.08 -0.69
N SER A 44 -17.49 -0.01 -1.45
CA SER A 44 -18.20 0.01 -2.72
C SER A 44 -19.69 0.32 -2.52
N LEU A 45 -20.34 -0.35 -1.56
CA LEU A 45 -21.73 -0.07 -1.21
C LEU A 45 -21.90 1.34 -0.62
N ALA A 46 -20.99 1.77 0.25
CA ALA A 46 -21.01 3.13 0.80
C ALA A 46 -20.85 4.18 -0.31
N THR A 47 -20.00 3.91 -1.32
CA THR A 47 -19.85 4.79 -2.50
C THR A 47 -21.11 4.88 -3.33
N ILE A 48 -21.80 3.76 -3.59
CA ILE A 48 -23.09 3.73 -4.30
C ILE A 48 -24.16 4.54 -3.55
N LEU A 49 -24.13 4.55 -2.22
CA LEU A 49 -25.09 5.28 -1.40
C LEU A 49 -24.87 6.81 -1.39
N VAL A 50 -23.67 7.29 -1.73
CA VAL A 50 -23.33 8.72 -1.66
C VAL A 50 -24.36 9.62 -2.37
N PRO A 51 -24.75 9.38 -3.63
CA PRO A 51 -25.71 10.26 -4.31
C PRO A 51 -27.06 10.33 -3.58
N SER A 52 -27.53 9.24 -3.00
CA SER A 52 -28.81 9.18 -2.30
C SER A 52 -28.81 9.99 -0.99
N VAL A 53 -27.65 10.17 -0.36
CA VAL A 53 -27.51 10.88 0.92
C VAL A 53 -26.83 12.24 0.80
N ALA A 54 -26.44 12.64 -0.41
CA ALA A 54 -25.67 13.87 -0.66
C ALA A 54 -26.39 15.15 -0.19
N GLY A 55 -27.72 15.16 -0.24
CA GLY A 55 -28.55 16.28 0.24
C GLY A 55 -28.67 16.35 1.78
N TYR A 56 -28.22 15.33 2.52
CA TYR A 56 -28.31 15.25 3.97
C TYR A 56 -26.92 15.11 4.59
N MET A 57 -26.39 16.20 5.13
CA MET A 57 -24.99 16.28 5.63
C MET A 57 -24.59 15.14 6.57
N PRO A 58 -25.37 14.76 7.59
CA PRO A 58 -25.00 13.62 8.46
C PRO A 58 -24.92 12.29 7.70
N GLY A 59 -25.78 12.06 6.71
CA GLY A 59 -25.76 10.88 5.86
C GLY A 59 -24.50 10.83 4.99
N LEU A 60 -24.12 11.98 4.42
CA LEU A 60 -22.90 12.12 3.64
C LEU A 60 -21.65 11.80 4.50
N VAL A 61 -21.56 12.40 5.69
CA VAL A 61 -20.45 12.13 6.63
C VAL A 61 -20.41 10.65 7.01
N PHE A 62 -21.54 10.04 7.32
CA PHE A 62 -21.62 8.62 7.66
C PHE A 62 -21.15 7.72 6.52
N SER A 63 -21.57 8.00 5.27
CA SER A 63 -21.13 7.24 4.10
C SER A 63 -19.62 7.35 3.90
N ARG A 64 -19.02 8.52 4.12
CA ARG A 64 -17.56 8.73 4.04
C ARG A 64 -16.79 8.00 5.13
N ILE A 65 -17.33 7.91 6.34
CA ILE A 65 -16.76 7.10 7.42
C ILE A 65 -16.74 5.62 7.04
N LEU A 66 -17.83 5.11 6.45
CA LEU A 66 -17.88 3.71 5.99
C LEU A 66 -16.87 3.43 4.86
N VAL A 67 -16.72 4.36 3.90
CA VAL A 67 -15.68 4.27 2.87
C VAL A 67 -14.30 4.19 3.53
N GLY A 68 -13.99 5.11 4.45
CA GLY A 68 -12.70 5.15 5.15
C GLY A 68 -12.40 3.88 5.95
N ILE A 69 -13.39 3.26 6.59
CA ILE A 69 -13.23 1.97 7.28
C ILE A 69 -12.87 0.87 6.29
N GLY A 70 -13.59 0.76 5.17
CA GLY A 70 -13.31 -0.23 4.14
C GLY A 70 -11.92 -0.07 3.51
N GLU A 71 -11.55 1.16 3.15
CA GLU A 71 -10.25 1.51 2.59
C GLU A 71 -9.09 1.28 3.57
N GLY A 72 -9.28 1.53 4.86
CA GLY A 72 -8.25 1.33 5.87
C GLY A 72 -7.92 -0.15 6.13
N VAL A 73 -8.91 -1.02 6.06
CA VAL A 73 -8.76 -2.46 6.35
C VAL A 73 -8.13 -3.22 5.18
N SER A 74 -8.49 -2.89 3.95
CA SER A 74 -8.12 -3.68 2.77
C SER A 74 -6.62 -3.69 2.45
N PRO A 75 -5.88 -2.55 2.49
CA PRO A 75 -4.43 -2.56 2.28
C PRO A 75 -3.68 -3.40 3.33
N SER A 76 -4.14 -3.35 4.58
CA SER A 76 -3.56 -4.13 5.67
C SER A 76 -3.76 -5.64 5.44
N ALA A 77 -4.95 -6.06 5.02
CA ALA A 77 -5.24 -7.46 4.68
C ALA A 77 -4.42 -7.92 3.45
N ALA A 78 -4.30 -7.07 2.41
CA ALA A 78 -3.48 -7.37 1.25
C ALA A 78 -2.00 -7.54 1.62
N THR A 79 -1.46 -6.67 2.47
CA THR A 79 -0.08 -6.74 2.96
C THR A 79 0.18 -8.04 3.72
N ASP A 80 -0.74 -8.47 4.57
CA ASP A 80 -0.63 -9.73 5.31
C ASP A 80 -0.63 -10.94 4.36
N LEU A 81 -1.48 -10.95 3.34
CA LEU A 81 -1.48 -11.99 2.31
C LEU A 81 -0.14 -12.04 1.56
N ILE A 82 0.40 -10.90 1.14
CA ILE A 82 1.69 -10.84 0.44
C ILE A 82 2.82 -11.35 1.35
N ALA A 83 2.84 -10.89 2.61
CA ALA A 83 3.88 -11.27 3.57
C ALA A 83 3.96 -12.79 3.80
N ARG A 84 2.81 -13.47 3.75
CA ARG A 84 2.70 -14.92 4.03
C ARG A 84 2.85 -15.81 2.80
N LEU A 85 2.38 -15.34 1.65
CA LEU A 85 2.29 -16.17 0.44
C LEU A 85 3.45 -15.96 -0.53
N ILE A 86 4.11 -14.79 -0.51
CA ILE A 86 5.09 -14.41 -1.52
C ILE A 86 6.51 -14.45 -0.94
N PRO A 87 7.46 -15.13 -1.61
CA PRO A 87 8.85 -15.17 -1.19
C PRO A 87 9.51 -13.79 -1.28
N LEU A 88 10.58 -13.57 -0.49
CA LEU A 88 11.27 -12.29 -0.37
C LEU A 88 11.74 -11.71 -1.71
N GLN A 89 12.20 -12.59 -2.62
CA GLN A 89 12.76 -12.23 -3.93
C GLN A 89 11.72 -11.69 -4.93
N GLU A 90 10.42 -11.99 -4.72
CA GLU A 90 9.33 -11.57 -5.61
C GLU A 90 8.38 -10.59 -4.92
N ARG A 91 8.67 -10.22 -3.67
CA ARG A 91 7.80 -9.42 -2.82
C ARG A 91 7.59 -8.00 -3.37
N SER A 92 8.63 -7.39 -3.94
CA SER A 92 8.52 -6.06 -4.53
C SER A 92 7.58 -6.05 -5.72
N ARG A 93 7.61 -7.10 -6.56
CA ARG A 93 6.67 -7.23 -7.70
C ARG A 93 5.24 -7.43 -7.24
N ALA A 94 5.01 -8.24 -6.20
CA ALA A 94 3.69 -8.46 -5.64
C ALA A 94 3.10 -7.17 -5.03
N VAL A 95 3.89 -6.44 -4.25
CA VAL A 95 3.51 -5.13 -3.70
C VAL A 95 3.21 -4.13 -4.82
N ALA A 96 4.08 -4.05 -5.81
CA ALA A 96 3.91 -3.16 -6.98
C ALA A 96 2.63 -3.48 -7.76
N PHE A 97 2.31 -4.76 -7.96
CA PHE A 97 1.09 -5.18 -8.64
C PHE A 97 -0.17 -4.79 -7.86
N VAL A 98 -0.20 -5.06 -6.56
CA VAL A 98 -1.38 -4.79 -5.72
C VAL A 98 -1.56 -3.29 -5.49
N PHE A 99 -0.52 -2.60 -5.02
CA PHE A 99 -0.60 -1.17 -4.68
C PHE A 99 -0.43 -0.24 -5.89
N GLY A 100 0.23 -0.69 -6.96
CA GLY A 100 0.28 0.02 -8.25
C GLY A 100 -1.10 0.20 -8.89
N GLY A 101 -2.06 -0.65 -8.53
CA GLY A 101 -3.47 -0.49 -8.90
C GLY A 101 -4.08 0.85 -8.49
N LEU A 102 -3.56 1.50 -7.44
CA LEU A 102 -3.98 2.86 -7.04
C LEU A 102 -3.72 3.88 -8.16
N SER A 103 -2.54 3.84 -8.79
CA SER A 103 -2.21 4.74 -9.89
C SER A 103 -3.06 4.45 -11.13
N ILE A 104 -3.34 3.19 -11.43
CA ILE A 104 -4.25 2.80 -12.52
C ILE A 104 -5.66 3.33 -12.26
N GLY A 105 -6.17 3.16 -11.03
CA GLY A 105 -7.47 3.69 -10.62
C GLY A 105 -7.55 5.21 -10.71
N SER A 106 -6.48 5.92 -10.32
CA SER A 106 -6.40 7.38 -10.44
C SER A 106 -6.45 7.84 -11.89
N VAL A 107 -5.70 7.21 -12.79
CA VAL A 107 -5.73 7.51 -14.23
C VAL A 107 -7.13 7.28 -14.82
N LEU A 108 -7.72 6.12 -14.54
CA LEU A 108 -9.06 5.80 -15.02
C LEU A 108 -10.11 6.77 -14.46
N GLY A 109 -10.00 7.11 -13.18
CA GLY A 109 -10.90 8.07 -12.53
C GLY A 109 -10.82 9.46 -13.17
N LEU A 110 -9.61 9.99 -13.35
CA LEU A 110 -9.41 11.31 -13.95
C LEU A 110 -9.85 11.39 -15.42
N ILE A 111 -9.68 10.31 -16.19
CA ILE A 111 -10.07 10.28 -17.61
C ILE A 111 -11.58 10.06 -17.76
N LEU A 112 -12.17 9.17 -16.97
CA LEU A 112 -13.58 8.78 -17.15
C LEU A 112 -14.57 9.69 -16.42
N ALA A 113 -14.19 10.31 -15.29
CA ALA A 113 -15.11 11.13 -14.52
C ALA A 113 -15.64 12.36 -15.29
N PRO A 114 -14.82 13.19 -15.99
CA PRO A 114 -15.33 14.34 -16.70
C PRO A 114 -16.41 14.01 -17.74
N PRO A 115 -16.22 13.07 -18.69
CA PRO A 115 -17.26 12.72 -19.65
C PRO A 115 -18.50 12.09 -19.01
N LEU A 116 -18.35 11.34 -17.92
CA LEU A 116 -19.49 10.79 -17.18
C LEU A 116 -20.32 11.92 -16.54
N ILE A 117 -19.67 12.89 -15.92
CA ILE A 117 -20.33 14.04 -15.30
C ILE A 117 -21.07 14.88 -16.35
N GLN A 118 -20.44 15.12 -17.50
CA GLN A 118 -21.02 15.93 -18.57
C GLN A 118 -22.25 15.28 -19.23
N ASN A 119 -22.24 13.95 -19.41
CA ASN A 119 -23.28 13.25 -20.13
C ASN A 119 -24.38 12.66 -19.22
N PHE A 120 -24.05 12.27 -17.99
CA PHE A 120 -24.94 11.50 -17.11
C PHE A 120 -25.12 12.12 -15.72
N GLY A 121 -24.45 13.25 -15.44
CA GLY A 121 -24.45 13.88 -14.11
C GLY A 121 -23.39 13.30 -13.17
N TRP A 122 -23.12 14.04 -12.10
CA TRP A 122 -22.06 13.68 -11.13
C TRP A 122 -22.35 12.38 -10.37
N GLU A 123 -23.60 12.02 -10.20
CA GLU A 123 -24.05 10.80 -9.52
C GLU A 123 -23.55 9.52 -10.21
N SER A 124 -23.45 9.58 -11.56
CA SER A 124 -23.05 8.46 -12.39
C SER A 124 -21.67 7.93 -12.04
N VAL A 125 -20.75 8.80 -11.64
CA VAL A 125 -19.39 8.44 -11.23
C VAL A 125 -19.42 7.53 -10.00
N PHE A 126 -20.23 7.88 -9.00
CA PHE A 126 -20.35 7.08 -7.77
C PHE A 126 -20.99 5.71 -8.02
N TYR A 127 -22.03 5.68 -8.85
CA TYR A 127 -22.70 4.42 -9.20
C TYR A 127 -21.77 3.49 -9.99
N ILE A 128 -21.10 4.00 -11.02
CA ILE A 128 -20.24 3.19 -11.88
C ILE A 128 -19.03 2.63 -11.08
N PHE A 129 -18.28 3.48 -10.38
CA PHE A 129 -17.10 3.03 -9.64
C PHE A 129 -17.48 2.16 -8.44
N GLY A 130 -18.58 2.46 -7.74
CA GLY A 130 -19.07 1.61 -6.67
C GLY A 130 -19.53 0.24 -7.19
N PHE A 131 -20.21 0.19 -8.32
CA PHE A 131 -20.65 -1.07 -8.94
C PHE A 131 -19.46 -1.91 -9.44
N LEU A 132 -18.43 -1.28 -10.00
CA LEU A 132 -17.18 -1.99 -10.37
C LEU A 132 -16.52 -2.66 -9.16
N GLY A 133 -16.54 -2.04 -7.97
CA GLY A 133 -16.05 -2.66 -6.76
C GLY A 133 -16.87 -3.88 -6.33
N VAL A 134 -18.20 -3.82 -6.45
CA VAL A 134 -19.06 -4.99 -6.19
C VAL A 134 -18.78 -6.12 -7.21
N LEU A 135 -18.63 -5.77 -8.49
CA LEU A 135 -18.28 -6.73 -9.53
C LEU A 135 -16.91 -7.40 -9.27
N TRP A 136 -15.94 -6.62 -8.78
CA TRP A 136 -14.65 -7.16 -8.37
C TRP A 136 -14.81 -8.19 -7.25
N CYS A 137 -15.63 -7.93 -6.23
CA CYS A 137 -15.91 -8.89 -5.16
C CYS A 137 -16.49 -10.20 -5.69
N LEU A 138 -17.43 -10.13 -6.63
CA LEU A 138 -18.02 -11.30 -7.27
C LEU A 138 -16.96 -12.08 -8.07
N GLY A 139 -16.14 -11.39 -8.87
CA GLY A 139 -15.03 -11.99 -9.61
C GLY A 139 -14.01 -12.67 -8.70
N PHE A 140 -13.68 -12.03 -7.58
CA PHE A 140 -12.74 -12.58 -6.61
C PHE A 140 -13.26 -13.87 -5.94
N GLN A 141 -14.58 -13.98 -5.71
CA GLN A 141 -15.21 -15.19 -5.20
C GLN A 141 -15.18 -16.33 -6.23
N LEU A 142 -15.45 -16.03 -7.51
CA LEU A 142 -15.40 -17.03 -8.59
C LEU A 142 -13.99 -17.64 -8.77
N VAL A 143 -12.95 -16.82 -8.69
CA VAL A 143 -11.56 -17.31 -8.75
C VAL A 143 -11.24 -18.24 -7.58
N LYS A 144 -11.82 -18.01 -6.41
CA LYS A 144 -11.65 -18.83 -5.22
C LYS A 144 -12.23 -20.24 -5.39
N GLU A 145 -13.38 -20.36 -6.05
CA GLU A 145 -14.02 -21.65 -6.31
C GLU A 145 -13.25 -22.48 -7.35
N GLY A 146 -12.62 -21.83 -8.34
CA GLY A 146 -11.82 -22.48 -9.36
C GLY A 146 -10.48 -23.06 -8.89
N GLN A 147 -9.95 -22.64 -7.73
CA GLN A 147 -8.66 -23.11 -7.21
C GLN A 147 -8.76 -24.27 -6.20
N SER A 148 -9.96 -24.79 -5.94
CA SER A 148 -10.18 -25.83 -4.96
C SER A 148 -9.55 -27.21 -5.24
N PRO A 149 -9.20 -27.63 -6.46
CA PRO A 149 -8.67 -29.00 -6.69
C PRO A 149 -7.17 -29.16 -6.38
N ILE A 150 -6.33 -28.12 -6.52
CA ILE A 150 -4.87 -28.32 -6.51
C ILE A 150 -4.27 -28.25 -5.09
N VAL A 151 -4.86 -27.52 -4.18
CA VAL A 151 -4.39 -27.43 -2.78
C VAL A 151 -4.93 -28.59 -1.92
N GLY A 152 -6.06 -29.17 -2.33
CA GLY A 152 -6.69 -30.33 -1.66
C GLY A 152 -5.88 -31.63 -1.80
N GLU A 153 -5.19 -31.82 -2.91
CA GLU A 153 -4.49 -33.08 -3.22
C GLU A 153 -3.15 -33.21 -2.47
N TYR A 154 -2.49 -32.08 -2.12
CA TYR A 154 -1.26 -32.10 -1.33
C TYR A 154 -1.49 -32.33 0.19
N ILE A 155 -2.70 -32.09 0.68
CA ILE A 155 -3.09 -32.27 2.09
C ILE A 155 -3.83 -33.60 2.31
N SER A 156 -4.45 -34.17 1.27
CA SER A 156 -5.27 -35.38 1.38
C SER A 156 -4.48 -36.69 1.44
N GLY A 157 -3.17 -36.66 1.30
CA GLY A 157 -2.31 -37.88 1.37
C GLY A 157 -2.20 -38.50 2.76
N ARG A 158 -2.87 -38.00 3.79
CA ARG A 158 -2.70 -38.49 5.16
C ARG A 158 -3.92 -38.36 6.08
N SER A 159 -5.07 -38.84 5.65
CA SER A 159 -6.04 -39.43 6.61
C SER A 159 -7.18 -40.13 5.87
N HIS A 160 -7.14 -41.42 5.87
CA HIS A 160 -8.30 -42.26 5.67
C HIS A 160 -9.15 -42.19 6.94
N GLY A 161 -10.45 -41.95 6.78
CA GLY A 161 -11.41 -42.16 7.85
C GLY A 161 -12.66 -41.29 7.76
N ILE A 162 -13.66 -41.73 7.00
CA ILE A 162 -15.12 -41.76 7.27
C ILE A 162 -15.74 -40.52 7.95
N THR A 163 -16.67 -39.81 7.36
CA THR A 163 -18.14 -40.05 7.42
C THR A 163 -18.93 -38.90 6.77
N THR A 164 -19.91 -39.31 6.06
CA THR A 164 -21.15 -38.70 5.59
C THR A 164 -21.86 -37.83 6.64
N GLY A 165 -22.41 -36.71 6.20
CA GLY A 165 -23.56 -36.09 6.87
C GLY A 165 -23.29 -34.62 7.23
N SER A 166 -23.91 -33.70 6.61
CA SER A 166 -25.22 -33.26 7.00
C SER A 166 -25.49 -31.82 6.53
N PHE A 167 -26.49 -31.71 5.80
CA PHE A 167 -27.24 -30.54 5.39
C PHE A 167 -28.01 -29.96 6.62
N LEU A 168 -27.34 -29.26 7.53
CA LEU A 168 -27.95 -28.43 8.57
C LEU A 168 -26.92 -27.51 9.25
N THR A 169 -26.51 -26.41 8.59
CA THR A 169 -25.64 -25.43 9.25
C THR A 169 -26.02 -23.98 8.92
N SER A 170 -27.30 -23.65 8.96
CA SER A 170 -27.74 -22.25 8.83
C SER A 170 -28.02 -21.51 10.14
N ILE A 171 -27.80 -22.14 11.29
CA ILE A 171 -28.08 -21.53 12.62
C ILE A 171 -26.77 -21.12 13.35
N SER A 172 -25.59 -21.52 12.87
CA SER A 172 -24.29 -21.30 13.54
C SER A 172 -23.62 -19.95 13.22
N THR A 173 -24.22 -19.06 12.44
CA THR A 173 -23.55 -17.84 12.00
C THR A 173 -23.38 -16.83 13.13
N ARG A 174 -24.33 -16.72 14.04
CA ARG A 174 -24.31 -15.73 15.13
C ARG A 174 -23.29 -16.06 16.23
N GLU A 175 -23.13 -17.34 16.55
CA GLU A 175 -22.11 -17.79 17.50
C GLU A 175 -20.70 -17.68 16.94
N LYS A 176 -20.52 -17.96 15.64
CA LYS A 176 -19.22 -17.80 14.97
C LYS A 176 -18.73 -16.35 14.94
N TRP A 177 -19.62 -15.37 14.79
CA TRP A 177 -19.24 -13.95 14.82
C TRP A 177 -18.78 -13.47 16.19
N SER A 178 -19.51 -13.86 17.26
CA SER A 178 -19.14 -13.48 18.63
C SER A 178 -17.81 -14.13 19.07
N THR A 179 -17.57 -15.38 18.66
CA THR A 179 -16.33 -16.10 18.93
C THR A 179 -15.17 -15.46 18.14
N SER A 180 -15.38 -15.14 16.85
CA SER A 180 -14.36 -14.49 16.01
C SER A 180 -14.00 -13.09 16.49
N LEU A 181 -14.97 -12.28 16.91
CA LEU A 181 -14.69 -10.95 17.49
C LEU A 181 -13.96 -11.05 18.84
N ARG A 182 -14.25 -12.08 19.62
CA ARG A 182 -13.55 -12.34 20.88
C ARG A 182 -12.12 -12.83 20.67
N GLU A 183 -11.90 -13.66 19.65
CA GLU A 183 -10.57 -14.09 19.21
C GLU A 183 -9.74 -12.94 18.65
N VAL A 184 -10.32 -12.04 17.84
CA VAL A 184 -9.66 -10.81 17.38
C VAL A 184 -9.33 -9.90 18.56
N GLY A 185 -10.22 -9.72 19.51
CA GLY A 185 -9.97 -8.93 20.71
C GLY A 185 -8.89 -9.54 21.63
N ALA A 186 -8.81 -10.86 21.72
CA ALA A 186 -7.75 -11.57 22.43
C ALA A 186 -6.42 -11.44 21.67
N SER A 187 -6.43 -11.60 20.35
CA SER A 187 -5.26 -11.44 19.48
C SER A 187 -4.66 -10.04 19.55
N LEU A 188 -5.49 -8.98 19.62
CA LEU A 188 -5.02 -7.61 19.78
C LEU A 188 -4.36 -7.33 21.14
N LYS A 189 -4.79 -8.03 22.21
CA LYS A 189 -4.14 -7.97 23.53
C LYS A 189 -2.77 -8.66 23.54
N ASP A 190 -2.56 -9.59 22.62
CA ASP A 190 -1.33 -10.34 22.49
C ASP A 190 -0.29 -9.62 21.61
N VAL A 191 -0.67 -8.54 20.94
CA VAL A 191 0.25 -7.72 20.14
C VAL A 191 1.26 -7.00 21.04
N PRO A 192 2.57 -7.10 20.74
CA PRO A 192 3.64 -6.51 21.55
C PRO A 192 3.82 -5.02 21.25
N TRP A 193 2.81 -4.18 21.57
CA TRP A 193 2.80 -2.74 21.29
C TRP A 193 4.05 -2.02 21.79
N LYS A 194 4.52 -2.37 22.99
CA LYS A 194 5.72 -1.74 23.58
C LYS A 194 6.98 -2.05 22.76
N ALA A 195 7.12 -3.26 22.23
CA ALA A 195 8.24 -3.64 21.41
C ALA A 195 8.26 -2.89 20.08
N PHE A 196 7.10 -2.68 19.45
CA PHE A 196 7.00 -1.87 18.22
C PHE A 196 7.52 -0.45 18.44
N PHE A 197 7.03 0.25 19.46
CA PHE A 197 7.43 1.63 19.74
C PHE A 197 8.83 1.78 20.34
N ARG A 198 9.51 0.69 20.71
CA ARG A 198 10.94 0.69 21.08
C ARG A 198 11.87 0.54 19.88
N SER A 199 11.39 0.01 18.76
CA SER A 199 12.19 -0.23 17.57
C SER A 199 12.43 1.07 16.78
N PRO A 200 13.70 1.51 16.58
CA PRO A 200 14.02 2.66 15.73
C PRO A 200 13.58 2.47 14.28
N ALA A 201 13.60 1.23 13.78
CA ALA A 201 13.17 0.91 12.42
C ALA A 201 11.66 1.13 12.24
N VAL A 202 10.84 0.83 13.25
CA VAL A 202 9.39 1.11 13.22
C VAL A 202 9.13 2.62 13.20
N TRP A 203 9.86 3.40 13.99
CA TRP A 203 9.75 4.86 13.94
C TRP A 203 10.19 5.44 12.61
N ALA A 204 11.24 4.88 12.00
CA ALA A 204 11.66 5.28 10.65
C ALA A 204 10.57 5.00 9.60
N MET A 205 9.85 3.86 9.70
CA MET A 205 8.72 3.57 8.83
C MET A 205 7.55 4.52 9.03
N ILE A 206 7.20 4.82 10.30
CA ILE A 206 6.12 5.77 10.63
C ILE A 206 6.44 7.14 10.07
N TYR A 207 7.66 7.65 10.30
CA TYR A 207 8.05 8.96 9.84
C TYR A 207 8.18 9.03 8.32
N ALA A 208 8.75 8.01 7.68
CA ALA A 208 8.83 7.94 6.22
C ALA A 208 7.45 7.90 5.57
N HIS A 209 6.50 7.17 6.15
CA HIS A 209 5.12 7.13 5.66
C HIS A 209 4.45 8.52 5.78
N PHE A 210 4.62 9.19 6.91
CA PHE A 210 4.15 10.57 7.11
C PHE A 210 4.74 11.52 6.06
N CYS A 211 6.06 11.49 5.85
CA CYS A 211 6.75 12.37 4.89
C CYS A 211 6.30 12.11 3.45
N GLY A 212 6.19 10.85 3.04
CA GLY A 212 5.71 10.47 1.71
C GLY A 212 4.27 10.88 1.47
N SER A 213 3.42 10.68 2.48
CA SER A 213 2.01 11.07 2.43
C SER A 213 1.82 12.57 2.37
N TRP A 214 2.69 13.36 3.02
CA TRP A 214 2.65 14.82 2.93
C TRP A 214 2.75 15.28 1.48
N GLY A 215 3.83 14.92 0.79
CA GLY A 215 4.00 15.29 -0.61
C GLY A 215 2.92 14.70 -1.53
N HIS A 216 2.49 13.46 -1.27
CA HIS A 216 1.46 12.82 -2.07
C HIS A 216 0.11 13.55 -1.99
N TYR A 217 -0.43 13.77 -0.77
CA TYR A 217 -1.76 14.39 -0.60
C TYR A 217 -1.77 15.86 -0.94
N THR A 218 -0.72 16.62 -0.61
CA THR A 218 -0.66 18.04 -0.96
C THR A 218 -0.54 18.23 -2.47
N CYS A 219 0.29 17.45 -3.16
CA CYS A 219 0.37 17.51 -4.62
C CYS A 219 -0.92 17.04 -5.29
N LEU A 220 -1.51 15.94 -4.82
CA LEU A 220 -2.78 15.45 -5.38
C LEU A 220 -3.89 16.51 -5.33
N SER A 221 -3.94 17.29 -4.23
CA SER A 221 -4.98 18.29 -4.02
C SER A 221 -4.70 19.62 -4.70
N TRP A 222 -3.45 20.07 -4.72
CA TRP A 222 -3.11 21.44 -5.11
C TRP A 222 -2.40 21.57 -6.46
N LEU A 223 -1.85 20.47 -7.02
CA LEU A 223 -1.12 20.53 -8.28
C LEU A 223 -1.98 20.98 -9.48
N PRO A 224 -3.26 20.58 -9.60
CA PRO A 224 -4.14 21.10 -10.66
C PRO A 224 -4.32 22.61 -10.58
N THR A 225 -4.49 23.16 -9.37
CA THR A 225 -4.62 24.59 -9.13
C THR A 225 -3.32 25.32 -9.45
N TYR A 226 -2.18 24.77 -9.02
CA TYR A 226 -0.85 25.28 -9.36
C TYR A 226 -0.65 25.36 -10.88
N PHE A 227 -1.02 24.32 -11.63
CA PHE A 227 -0.90 24.33 -13.10
C PHE A 227 -1.81 25.37 -13.75
N SER A 228 -2.99 25.62 -13.18
CA SER A 228 -3.91 26.62 -13.71
C SER A 228 -3.47 28.05 -13.40
N GLU A 229 -3.01 28.32 -12.18
CA GLU A 229 -2.71 29.68 -11.71
C GLU A 229 -1.30 30.15 -12.05
N GLU A 230 -0.31 29.27 -11.90
CA GLU A 230 1.12 29.64 -12.06
C GLU A 230 1.62 29.40 -13.49
N LEU A 231 1.05 28.41 -14.19
CA LEU A 231 1.47 28.08 -15.56
C LEU A 231 0.48 28.58 -16.62
N ASP A 232 -0.53 29.38 -16.24
CA ASP A 232 -1.55 29.95 -17.14
C ASP A 232 -2.27 28.89 -18.00
N LEU A 233 -2.37 27.63 -17.51
CA LEU A 233 -3.13 26.60 -18.20
C LEU A 233 -4.62 26.76 -17.92
N ASN A 234 -5.44 26.60 -18.96
CA ASN A 234 -6.87 26.60 -18.75
C ASN A 234 -7.30 25.37 -17.89
N LEU A 235 -8.45 25.44 -17.23
CA LEU A 235 -8.90 24.42 -16.30
C LEU A 235 -8.95 23.00 -16.93
N THR A 236 -9.30 22.91 -18.21
CA THR A 236 -9.34 21.64 -18.94
C THR A 236 -7.95 21.09 -19.18
N GLU A 237 -6.99 21.94 -19.57
CA GLU A 237 -5.60 21.58 -19.76
C GLU A 237 -4.96 21.15 -18.43
N ALA A 238 -5.16 21.90 -17.36
CA ALA A 238 -4.69 21.57 -16.01
C ALA A 238 -5.23 20.20 -15.54
N ALA A 239 -6.49 19.88 -15.81
CA ALA A 239 -7.08 18.58 -15.50
C ALA A 239 -6.40 17.44 -16.29
N TRP A 240 -6.17 17.62 -17.59
CA TRP A 240 -5.48 16.62 -18.42
C TRP A 240 -4.02 16.42 -18.00
N VAL A 241 -3.31 17.50 -17.72
CA VAL A 241 -1.92 17.44 -17.26
C VAL A 241 -1.81 16.73 -15.92
N SER A 242 -2.81 16.84 -15.05
CA SER A 242 -2.86 16.15 -13.75
C SER A 242 -2.96 14.62 -13.84
N VAL A 243 -3.24 14.07 -15.03
CA VAL A 243 -3.17 12.62 -15.30
C VAL A 243 -1.72 12.13 -15.44
N LEU A 244 -0.79 13.00 -15.83
CA LEU A 244 0.59 12.62 -16.14
C LEU A 244 1.36 12.02 -14.95
N PRO A 245 1.31 12.57 -13.71
CA PRO A 245 2.01 11.97 -12.57
C PRO A 245 1.57 10.54 -12.24
N PRO A 246 0.27 10.20 -12.14
CA PRO A 246 -0.12 8.80 -11.94
C PRO A 246 0.20 7.89 -13.13
N MET A 247 0.22 8.39 -14.37
CA MET A 247 0.71 7.61 -15.52
C MET A 247 2.22 7.32 -15.40
N ALA A 248 3.02 8.32 -15.06
CA ALA A 248 4.45 8.13 -14.79
C ALA A 248 4.67 7.14 -13.64
N SER A 249 3.85 7.18 -12.60
CA SER A 249 3.89 6.24 -11.49
C SER A 249 3.68 4.78 -11.92
N ILE A 250 2.78 4.52 -12.86
CA ILE A 250 2.56 3.16 -13.41
C ILE A 250 3.84 2.67 -14.11
N LEU A 251 4.43 3.51 -14.97
CA LEU A 251 5.65 3.17 -15.70
C LEU A 251 6.82 2.93 -14.74
N VAL A 252 7.03 3.85 -13.80
CA VAL A 252 8.12 3.74 -12.81
C VAL A 252 7.95 2.52 -11.91
N THR A 253 6.74 2.22 -11.45
CA THR A 253 6.46 1.03 -10.63
C THR A 253 6.84 -0.25 -11.37
N SER A 254 6.55 -0.33 -12.67
CA SER A 254 6.89 -1.47 -13.53
C SER A 254 8.41 -1.70 -13.65
N ILE A 255 9.21 -0.67 -13.45
CA ILE A 255 10.68 -0.73 -13.49
C ILE A 255 11.25 -0.93 -12.07
N ALA A 256 10.74 -0.20 -11.08
CA ALA A 256 11.25 -0.18 -9.72
C ALA A 256 11.15 -1.55 -9.02
N ALA A 257 10.06 -2.28 -9.26
CA ALA A 257 9.85 -3.57 -8.62
C ALA A 257 10.83 -4.65 -9.12
N PRO A 258 10.98 -4.91 -10.44
CA PRO A 258 12.01 -5.80 -10.94
C PRO A 258 13.44 -5.36 -10.56
N PHE A 259 13.71 -4.06 -10.56
CA PHE A 259 15.00 -3.52 -10.13
C PHE A 259 15.33 -3.94 -8.69
N ALA A 260 14.40 -3.74 -7.75
CA ALA A 260 14.60 -4.11 -6.35
C ALA A 260 14.75 -5.63 -6.18
N ASP A 261 13.89 -6.43 -6.80
CA ASP A 261 13.92 -7.89 -6.68
C ASP A 261 15.18 -8.49 -7.34
N ASN A 262 15.66 -7.92 -8.46
CA ASN A 262 16.90 -8.35 -9.10
C ASN A 262 18.13 -8.03 -8.24
N LEU A 263 18.19 -6.87 -7.57
CA LEU A 263 19.27 -6.57 -6.63
C LEU A 263 19.30 -7.53 -5.44
N ILE A 264 18.14 -7.87 -4.89
CA ILE A 264 18.05 -8.85 -3.79
C ILE A 264 18.49 -10.24 -4.26
N SER A 265 18.06 -10.68 -5.44
CA SER A 265 18.43 -11.98 -6.00
C SER A 265 19.91 -12.07 -6.39
N SER A 266 20.55 -10.94 -6.72
CA SER A 266 21.99 -10.86 -6.96
C SER A 266 22.84 -10.85 -5.68
N GLY A 267 22.22 -10.92 -4.49
CA GLY A 267 22.89 -11.02 -3.20
C GLY A 267 23.12 -9.71 -2.48
N VAL A 268 22.54 -8.60 -2.95
CA VAL A 268 22.60 -7.33 -2.21
C VAL A 268 21.70 -7.42 -0.97
N GLU A 269 22.18 -6.91 0.17
CA GLU A 269 21.43 -6.95 1.42
C GLU A 269 20.08 -6.24 1.27
N THR A 270 18.99 -6.89 1.68
CA THR A 270 17.63 -6.39 1.55
C THR A 270 17.47 -4.98 2.15
N THR A 271 18.05 -4.72 3.32
CA THR A 271 18.04 -3.40 3.96
C THR A 271 18.61 -2.31 3.06
N THR A 272 19.75 -2.63 2.39
CA THR A 272 20.38 -1.68 1.46
C THR A 272 19.51 -1.39 0.26
N VAL A 273 18.89 -2.43 -0.33
CA VAL A 273 17.97 -2.24 -1.46
C VAL A 273 16.77 -1.38 -1.07
N ARG A 274 16.15 -1.63 0.10
CA ARG A 274 15.05 -0.83 0.62
C ARG A 274 15.45 0.63 0.88
N LYS A 275 16.67 0.86 1.40
CA LYS A 275 17.21 2.20 1.61
C LYS A 275 17.41 2.94 0.28
N ILE A 276 17.96 2.29 -0.73
CA ILE A 276 18.15 2.87 -2.06
C ILE A 276 16.80 3.23 -2.69
N CYS A 277 15.84 2.32 -2.71
CA CYS A 277 14.53 2.55 -3.29
C CYS A 277 13.81 3.73 -2.62
N GLN A 278 13.82 3.79 -1.30
CA GLN A 278 13.16 4.88 -0.58
C GLN A 278 13.89 6.22 -0.71
N ALA A 279 15.23 6.22 -0.79
CA ALA A 279 16.00 7.42 -1.06
C ALA A 279 15.68 8.00 -2.46
N ILE A 280 15.58 7.16 -3.48
CA ILE A 280 15.12 7.58 -4.81
C ILE A 280 13.72 8.18 -4.71
N ALA A 281 12.80 7.52 -4.00
CA ALA A 281 11.42 7.96 -3.85
C ALA A 281 11.26 9.34 -3.20
N PHE A 282 12.21 9.76 -2.37
CA PHE A 282 12.15 11.04 -1.66
C PHE A 282 13.03 12.11 -2.29
N ILE A 283 14.24 11.76 -2.69
CA ILE A 283 15.19 12.74 -3.26
C ILE A 283 14.72 13.24 -4.63
N SER A 284 14.14 12.34 -5.45
CA SER A 284 13.69 12.74 -6.80
C SER A 284 12.60 13.81 -6.78
N PRO A 285 11.46 13.65 -6.08
CA PRO A 285 10.46 14.69 -6.03
C PRO A 285 10.97 15.96 -5.32
N ALA A 286 11.80 15.82 -4.28
CA ALA A 286 12.42 17.00 -3.65
C ALA A 286 13.28 17.81 -4.63
N ALA A 287 14.14 17.16 -5.40
CA ALA A 287 14.98 17.81 -6.41
C ALA A 287 14.13 18.47 -7.50
N CYS A 288 13.08 17.78 -7.99
CA CYS A 288 12.18 18.33 -8.98
C CYS A 288 11.40 19.55 -8.46
N MET A 289 10.95 19.52 -7.21
CA MET A 289 10.29 20.67 -6.58
C MET A 289 11.24 21.84 -6.35
N ILE A 290 12.49 21.59 -5.98
CA ILE A 290 13.53 22.64 -5.88
C ILE A 290 13.73 23.30 -7.25
N LEU A 291 13.89 22.53 -8.33
CA LEU A 291 14.03 23.05 -9.66
C LEU A 291 12.82 23.87 -10.11
N SER A 292 11.61 23.43 -9.76
CA SER A 292 10.37 24.13 -10.10
C SER A 292 10.11 25.36 -9.22
N SER A 293 10.74 25.46 -8.05
CA SER A 293 10.61 26.62 -7.15
C SER A 293 11.54 27.79 -7.49
N VAL A 294 12.55 27.55 -8.33
CA VAL A 294 13.48 28.58 -8.80
C VAL A 294 12.97 29.08 -10.16
N ASP A 295 12.86 30.39 -10.30
CA ASP A 295 12.50 31.01 -11.59
C ASP A 295 13.68 30.86 -12.57
N LEU A 296 13.63 29.78 -13.34
CA LEU A 296 14.62 29.48 -14.39
C LEU A 296 14.15 29.93 -15.78
N GLY A 297 13.01 30.61 -15.87
CA GLY A 297 12.41 31.01 -17.16
C GLY A 297 12.00 29.79 -18.01
N LEU A 298 11.69 28.64 -17.37
CA LEU A 298 11.31 27.44 -18.09
C LEU A 298 9.89 27.56 -18.64
N PRO A 299 9.62 27.06 -19.84
CA PRO A 299 8.27 27.02 -20.38
C PRO A 299 7.38 26.09 -19.53
N PRO A 300 6.05 26.35 -19.42
CA PRO A 300 5.13 25.60 -18.55
C PRO A 300 5.20 24.08 -18.71
N TRP A 301 5.33 23.58 -19.92
CA TRP A 301 5.40 22.14 -20.20
C TRP A 301 6.67 21.46 -19.64
N GLU A 302 7.80 22.18 -19.51
CA GLU A 302 9.00 21.65 -18.88
C GLU A 302 8.83 21.52 -17.37
N VAL A 303 8.20 22.51 -16.71
CA VAL A 303 7.87 22.44 -15.29
C VAL A 303 6.95 21.25 -15.01
N VAL A 304 5.93 21.07 -15.84
CA VAL A 304 5.04 19.90 -15.78
C VAL A 304 5.82 18.59 -15.92
N ALA A 305 6.74 18.50 -16.89
CA ALA A 305 7.54 17.31 -17.11
C ALA A 305 8.48 17.00 -15.93
N ILE A 306 9.11 18.03 -15.35
CA ILE A 306 9.97 17.90 -14.17
C ILE A 306 9.15 17.37 -12.98
N LEU A 307 8.02 18.01 -12.65
CA LEU A 307 7.18 17.60 -11.52
C LEU A 307 6.60 16.19 -11.74
N THR A 308 6.14 15.89 -12.96
CA THR A 308 5.65 14.55 -13.34
C THR A 308 6.73 13.49 -13.14
N SER A 309 7.95 13.76 -13.56
CA SER A 309 9.08 12.84 -13.41
C SER A 309 9.40 12.59 -11.92
N GLY A 310 9.46 13.64 -11.11
CA GLY A 310 9.72 13.53 -9.68
C GLY A 310 8.64 12.74 -8.95
N LEU A 311 7.37 13.06 -9.19
CA LEU A 311 6.23 12.37 -8.59
C LEU A 311 6.12 10.92 -9.10
N GLY A 312 6.43 10.65 -10.37
CA GLY A 312 6.52 9.29 -10.89
C GLY A 312 7.57 8.46 -10.16
N LEU A 313 8.78 9.01 -9.96
CA LEU A 313 9.87 8.34 -9.25
C LEU A 313 9.57 8.10 -7.77
N SER A 314 8.63 8.85 -7.15
CA SER A 314 8.18 8.55 -5.78
C SER A 314 7.60 7.14 -5.62
N SER A 315 7.16 6.49 -6.72
CA SER A 315 6.64 5.12 -6.72
C SER A 315 7.69 4.06 -6.33
N PHE A 316 8.99 4.39 -6.32
CA PHE A 316 10.01 3.52 -5.71
C PHE A 316 9.74 3.22 -4.23
N ALA A 317 8.93 4.05 -3.55
CA ALA A 317 8.48 3.79 -2.18
C ALA A 317 7.75 2.44 -2.01
N LEU A 318 7.08 1.93 -3.06
CA LEU A 318 6.44 0.61 -3.04
C LEU A 318 7.47 -0.50 -2.80
N SER A 319 8.64 -0.41 -3.43
CA SER A 319 9.75 -1.34 -3.23
C SER A 319 10.62 -1.00 -2.02
N GLY A 320 10.53 0.22 -1.50
CA GLY A 320 11.21 0.68 -0.28
C GLY A 320 10.35 0.44 0.96
N LEU A 321 9.61 1.46 1.37
CA LEU A 321 8.83 1.51 2.60
C LEU A 321 7.79 0.37 2.69
N TYR A 322 6.97 0.17 1.65
CA TYR A 322 5.84 -0.77 1.72
C TYR A 322 6.31 -2.23 1.86
N CYS A 323 7.40 -2.62 1.20
CA CYS A 323 7.98 -3.95 1.38
C CYS A 323 8.63 -4.12 2.77
N THR A 324 9.17 -3.06 3.37
CA THR A 324 9.84 -3.13 4.67
C THR A 324 8.89 -3.58 5.79
N HIS A 325 7.59 -3.24 5.73
CA HIS A 325 6.60 -3.72 6.70
C HIS A 325 6.55 -5.25 6.75
N GLN A 326 6.67 -5.88 5.60
CA GLN A 326 6.62 -7.34 5.45
C GLN A 326 7.96 -7.99 5.75
N ASP A 327 9.07 -7.28 5.50
CA ASP A 327 10.42 -7.80 5.71
C ASP A 327 10.79 -7.83 7.19
N ILE A 328 10.42 -6.79 7.96
CA ILE A 328 10.71 -6.67 9.40
C ILE A 328 9.98 -7.74 10.20
N SER A 329 8.69 -7.94 9.92
CA SER A 329 7.88 -8.94 10.61
C SER A 329 6.70 -9.38 9.74
N PRO A 330 6.84 -10.51 9.05
CA PRO A 330 5.73 -11.07 8.26
C PRO A 330 4.47 -11.35 9.10
N GLU A 331 4.63 -11.65 10.38
CA GLU A 331 3.52 -11.94 11.31
C GLU A 331 2.70 -10.68 11.65
N TYR A 332 3.37 -9.53 11.79
CA TYR A 332 2.73 -8.27 12.18
C TYR A 332 2.71 -7.24 11.06
N ALA A 333 2.95 -7.64 9.81
CA ALA A 333 3.04 -6.72 8.66
C ALA A 333 1.79 -5.87 8.47
N SER A 334 0.60 -6.46 8.63
CA SER A 334 -0.68 -5.77 8.54
C SER A 334 -0.87 -4.73 9.65
N ILE A 335 -0.45 -5.05 10.87
CA ILE A 335 -0.55 -4.14 12.03
C ILE A 335 0.41 -2.98 11.85
N LEU A 336 1.66 -3.26 11.45
CA LEU A 336 2.66 -2.23 11.18
C LEU A 336 2.19 -1.28 10.06
N LEU A 337 1.63 -1.81 8.97
CA LEU A 337 1.06 -0.98 7.92
C LEU A 337 -0.14 -0.17 8.42
N GLY A 338 -1.00 -0.76 9.24
CA GLY A 338 -2.12 -0.06 9.86
C GLY A 338 -1.68 1.13 10.70
N ILE A 339 -0.64 0.97 11.54
CA ILE A 339 -0.05 2.06 12.33
C ILE A 339 0.50 3.17 11.42
N THR A 340 1.33 2.79 10.44
CA THR A 340 1.97 3.77 9.56
C THR A 340 0.96 4.48 8.66
N ASN A 341 -0.08 3.80 8.15
CA ASN A 341 -1.18 4.42 7.39
C ASN A 341 -2.00 5.40 8.24
N THR A 342 -2.26 5.07 9.51
CA THR A 342 -3.01 5.95 10.41
C THR A 342 -2.27 7.28 10.60
N ILE A 343 -0.97 7.22 10.84
CA ILE A 343 -0.14 8.43 10.95
C ILE A 343 0.04 9.10 9.58
N GLY A 344 0.16 8.31 8.51
CA GLY A 344 0.24 8.80 7.14
C GLY A 344 -1.03 9.48 6.62
N ALA A 345 -2.19 9.28 7.26
CA ALA A 345 -3.41 10.01 6.92
C ALA A 345 -3.42 11.46 7.45
N VAL A 346 -2.66 11.75 8.51
CA VAL A 346 -2.59 13.11 9.11
C VAL A 346 -2.17 14.18 8.10
N PRO A 347 -1.15 13.99 7.25
CA PRO A 347 -0.79 14.92 6.18
C PRO A 347 -1.93 15.24 5.21
N GLY A 348 -2.80 14.29 4.92
CA GLY A 348 -3.97 14.53 4.06
C GLY A 348 -4.96 15.53 4.65
N ILE A 349 -5.06 15.60 5.97
CA ILE A 349 -5.93 16.53 6.69
C ILE A 349 -5.19 17.86 6.94
N VAL A 350 -4.06 17.78 7.63
CA VAL A 350 -3.33 18.96 8.10
C VAL A 350 -2.53 19.61 6.97
N GLY A 351 -1.85 18.81 6.14
CA GLY A 351 -0.99 19.30 5.07
C GLY A 351 -1.79 20.04 3.98
N VAL A 352 -2.90 19.47 3.54
CA VAL A 352 -3.76 20.11 2.53
C VAL A 352 -4.34 21.41 3.02
N ALA A 353 -4.85 21.44 4.28
CA ALA A 353 -5.39 22.66 4.89
C ALA A 353 -4.30 23.71 5.13
N LEU A 354 -3.12 23.30 5.61
CA LEU A 354 -1.99 24.21 5.85
C LEU A 354 -1.48 24.82 4.54
N THR A 355 -1.40 24.02 3.46
CA THR A 355 -1.00 24.54 2.14
C THR A 355 -1.96 25.64 1.67
N GLY A 356 -3.30 25.44 1.80
CA GLY A 356 -4.27 26.48 1.47
C GLY A 356 -4.11 27.73 2.31
N TYR A 357 -3.99 27.59 3.62
CA TYR A 357 -3.77 28.72 4.53
C TYR A 357 -2.48 29.50 4.20
N LEU A 358 -1.39 28.79 3.93
CA LEU A 358 -0.12 29.43 3.54
C LEU A 358 -0.24 30.13 2.19
N LEU A 359 -0.96 29.54 1.24
CA LEU A 359 -1.17 30.14 -0.08
C LEU A 359 -1.97 31.44 0.02
N ASP A 360 -3.06 31.45 0.80
CA ASP A 360 -3.87 32.63 1.04
C ASP A 360 -3.08 33.76 1.73
N SER A 361 -2.13 33.41 2.60
CA SER A 361 -1.35 34.38 3.36
C SER A 361 -0.09 34.86 2.66
N THR A 362 0.58 34.02 1.86
CA THR A 362 1.87 34.30 1.24
C THR A 362 1.79 34.59 -0.26
N HIS A 363 0.70 34.17 -0.91
CA HIS A 363 0.52 34.21 -2.37
C HIS A 363 1.71 33.60 -3.13
N SER A 364 2.36 32.58 -2.56
CA SER A 364 3.53 31.93 -3.11
C SER A 364 3.42 30.41 -3.08
N TRP A 365 3.39 29.78 -4.23
CA TRP A 365 3.38 28.32 -4.37
C TRP A 365 4.66 27.67 -3.84
N SER A 366 5.80 28.33 -4.02
CA SER A 366 7.09 27.84 -3.51
C SER A 366 7.09 27.70 -1.99
N ILE A 367 6.49 28.65 -1.26
CA ILE A 367 6.42 28.62 0.20
C ILE A 367 5.30 27.67 0.67
N SER A 368 4.17 27.65 -0.01
CA SER A 368 2.96 26.96 0.46
C SER A 368 2.98 25.47 0.16
N LEU A 369 3.36 25.07 -1.06
CA LEU A 369 3.32 23.70 -1.54
C LEU A 369 4.70 23.03 -1.51
N PHE A 370 5.72 23.70 -2.09
CA PHE A 370 7.00 23.05 -2.31
C PHE A 370 7.88 23.01 -1.06
N ALA A 371 8.06 24.12 -0.34
CA ALA A 371 8.97 24.15 0.79
C ALA A 371 8.63 23.14 1.91
N PRO A 372 7.37 22.98 2.37
CA PRO A 372 7.04 21.95 3.35
C PRO A 372 7.26 20.53 2.80
N SER A 373 6.91 20.30 1.54
CA SER A 373 7.10 18.98 0.90
C SER A 373 8.58 18.62 0.77
N ILE A 374 9.42 19.55 0.34
CA ILE A 374 10.88 19.38 0.28
C ILE A 374 11.46 19.09 1.67
N PHE A 375 11.03 19.85 2.68
CA PHE A 375 11.47 19.65 4.06
C PHE A 375 11.19 18.22 4.54
N PHE A 376 9.96 17.73 4.35
CA PHE A 376 9.60 16.38 4.77
C PHE A 376 10.29 15.28 3.94
N TYR A 377 10.46 15.46 2.65
CA TYR A 377 11.21 14.51 1.82
C TYR A 377 12.68 14.41 2.24
N LEU A 378 13.35 15.53 2.51
CA LEU A 378 14.76 15.54 2.92
C LEU A 378 14.94 14.96 4.34
N THR A 379 14.13 15.40 5.31
CA THR A 379 14.18 14.85 6.67
C THR A 379 13.78 13.38 6.72
N GLY A 380 12.79 12.99 5.94
CA GLY A 380 12.39 11.60 5.76
C GLY A 380 13.52 10.73 5.20
N THR A 381 14.28 11.26 4.24
CA THR A 381 15.46 10.57 3.69
C THR A 381 16.53 10.36 4.75
N VAL A 382 16.85 11.40 5.52
CA VAL A 382 17.87 11.30 6.58
C VAL A 382 17.49 10.27 7.64
N VAL A 383 16.24 10.31 8.12
CA VAL A 383 15.74 9.37 9.13
C VAL A 383 15.72 7.94 8.58
N TRP A 384 15.27 7.77 7.32
CA TRP A 384 15.23 6.46 6.68
C TRP A 384 16.62 5.85 6.50
N LEU A 385 17.57 6.59 5.97
CA LEU A 385 18.93 6.12 5.79
C LEU A 385 19.63 5.78 7.12
N SER A 386 19.30 6.51 8.18
CA SER A 386 19.90 6.31 9.49
C SER A 386 19.32 5.11 10.24
N PHE A 387 18.00 4.97 10.26
CA PHE A 387 17.33 4.05 11.21
C PHE A 387 16.54 2.92 10.53
N ALA A 388 16.28 2.95 9.22
CA ALA A 388 15.55 1.87 8.56
C ALA A 388 16.36 0.57 8.55
N SER A 389 15.65 -0.53 8.81
CA SER A 389 16.17 -1.88 8.73
C SER A 389 15.10 -2.83 8.23
N SER A 390 15.47 -3.73 7.34
CA SER A 390 14.61 -4.82 6.86
C SER A 390 15.03 -6.18 7.42
N LYS A 391 15.87 -6.17 8.48
CA LYS A 391 16.21 -7.40 9.19
C LYS A 391 15.01 -7.87 10.00
N PRO A 392 14.63 -9.16 9.90
CA PRO A 392 13.55 -9.70 10.70
C PRO A 392 13.75 -9.43 12.18
N GLN A 393 12.77 -8.84 12.84
CA GLN A 393 12.76 -8.58 14.28
C GLN A 393 11.77 -9.51 14.97
N SER A 394 12.20 -10.19 16.02
CA SER A 394 11.30 -10.95 16.87
C SER A 394 10.70 -10.00 17.92
N PHE A 395 9.47 -9.57 17.70
CA PHE A 395 8.74 -8.81 18.71
C PHE A 395 8.14 -9.77 19.74
N SER A 396 8.86 -10.02 20.83
CA SER A 396 8.37 -10.89 21.91
C SER A 396 7.81 -10.05 23.07
N LYS A 397 6.82 -10.61 23.79
CA LYS A 397 6.19 -9.97 24.97
C LYS A 397 7.13 -9.81 26.17
N GLY A 398 8.38 -10.21 26.08
CA GLY A 398 9.30 -10.40 27.22
C GLY A 398 10.44 -9.39 27.36
N ASP A 399 10.54 -8.37 26.52
CA ASP A 399 11.59 -7.34 26.62
C ASP A 399 11.08 -5.95 26.95
#